data_96f06fcfeefe929096466e5fb8894808
#
_entry.id   96f06fcfeefe929096466e5fb8894808
#
_cell.length_a   1.000
_cell.length_b   1.000
_cell.length_c   1.000
_cell.angle_alpha   90.00
_cell.angle_beta   90.00
_cell.angle_gamma   90.00
#
_symmetry.space_group_name_H-M   'P 1'
#
loop_
_entity.id
_entity.type
_entity.pdbx_description
1 polymer ?
#
loop_
_entity_poly.entity_id
_entity_poly.type
_entity_poly.pdbx_seq_one_letter_code
_entity_poly.pdbx_strand_id
1 'polypeptide(L)'
;MSENPLTALPETSIVNAAQEMIANGIGCLPVVKEGELVGIFTETDLVSYFATTDSRVQVKTIMTDSFLTCHRHHSINHVLRDMETNHVFRTIVQEGNGVPVGIITHTNLAFAKEPFVSSKDVVMVRKAEHAGVQKNRHVRKVLEVAEDIMSEPLMTIGSDSRAVAAARLMVAKRIDAIPVVREESVVGVISKTDIVKRMVE
;
A
#
# COMPACT_ATOMS: atom_id res chain seq x y z
N MET A 1 10.32 4.89 18.68
CA MET A 1 9.07 5.45 19.22
C MET A 1 9.21 6.96 19.17
N SER A 2 8.21 7.67 18.66
CA SER A 2 8.24 9.14 18.64
C SER A 2 7.96 9.68 20.06
N GLU A 3 8.84 10.52 20.54
CA GLU A 3 8.64 11.26 21.79
C GLU A 3 7.72 12.45 21.51
N ASN A 4 6.77 12.73 22.41
CA ASN A 4 5.78 13.81 22.28
C ASN A 4 4.95 13.72 20.99
N PRO A 5 4.11 12.70 20.82
CA PRO A 5 3.25 12.58 19.65
C PRO A 5 2.26 13.75 19.59
N LEU A 6 1.97 14.22 18.37
CA LEU A 6 0.86 15.15 18.16
C LEU A 6 -0.45 14.46 18.54
N THR A 7 -1.31 15.18 19.24
CA THR A 7 -2.59 14.67 19.74
C THR A 7 -3.74 15.56 19.31
N ALA A 8 -4.95 15.02 19.26
CA ALA A 8 -6.18 15.77 19.06
C ALA A 8 -7.04 15.72 20.33
N LEU A 9 -7.93 16.69 20.49
CA LEU A 9 -9.00 16.64 21.48
C LEU A 9 -10.26 15.99 20.88
N PRO A 10 -11.17 15.41 21.67
CA PRO A 10 -12.43 14.87 21.16
C PRO A 10 -13.24 15.87 20.35
N GLU A 11 -13.13 17.15 20.68
CA GLU A 11 -13.84 18.27 20.03
C GLU A 11 -13.12 18.80 18.77
N THR A 12 -11.91 18.30 18.45
CA THR A 12 -11.19 18.70 17.25
C THR A 12 -12.01 18.37 16.01
N SER A 13 -12.20 19.36 15.13
CA SER A 13 -12.96 19.14 13.90
C SER A 13 -12.21 18.17 12.97
N ILE A 14 -12.97 17.42 12.16
CA ILE A 14 -12.41 16.50 11.15
C ILE A 14 -11.43 17.23 10.21
N VAL A 15 -11.76 18.44 9.79
CA VAL A 15 -10.91 19.25 8.90
C VAL A 15 -9.60 19.63 9.59
N ASN A 16 -9.66 20.09 10.84
CA ASN A 16 -8.45 20.44 11.58
C ASN A 16 -7.56 19.20 11.83
N ALA A 17 -8.15 18.08 12.20
CA ALA A 17 -7.41 16.82 12.35
C ALA A 17 -6.74 16.40 11.03
N ALA A 18 -7.44 16.50 9.90
CA ALA A 18 -6.89 16.23 8.58
C ALA A 18 -5.74 17.18 8.21
N GLN A 19 -5.88 18.49 8.52
CA GLN A 19 -4.82 19.48 8.30
C GLN A 19 -3.56 19.16 9.09
N GLU A 20 -3.71 18.83 10.37
CA GLU A 20 -2.58 18.41 11.22
C GLU A 20 -1.89 17.16 10.69
N MET A 21 -2.64 16.15 10.26
CA MET A 21 -2.09 14.94 9.70
C MET A 21 -1.29 15.22 8.42
N ILE A 22 -1.82 16.02 7.50
CA ILE A 22 -1.14 16.39 6.25
C ILE A 22 0.09 17.24 6.51
N ALA A 23 -0.02 18.27 7.36
CA ALA A 23 1.08 19.19 7.66
C ALA A 23 2.30 18.48 8.27
N ASN A 24 2.07 17.43 9.05
CA ASN A 24 3.11 16.70 9.76
C ASN A 24 3.45 15.34 9.12
N GLY A 25 2.81 14.96 8.01
CA GLY A 25 3.07 13.69 7.31
C GLY A 25 2.75 12.46 8.16
N ILE A 26 1.73 12.52 9.02
CA ILE A 26 1.33 11.44 9.93
C ILE A 26 -0.02 10.86 9.54
N GLY A 27 -0.16 9.54 9.69
CA GLY A 27 -1.38 8.80 9.34
C GLY A 27 -2.37 8.62 10.50
N CYS A 28 -2.05 9.10 11.70
CA CYS A 28 -2.92 8.99 12.87
C CYS A 28 -2.63 10.05 13.93
N LEU A 29 -3.66 10.35 14.74
CA LEU A 29 -3.60 11.23 15.91
C LEU A 29 -4.20 10.49 17.11
N PRO A 30 -3.44 10.30 18.21
CA PRO A 30 -4.03 9.92 19.50
C PRO A 30 -5.02 11.01 19.96
N VAL A 31 -6.19 10.60 20.43
CA VAL A 31 -7.21 11.53 20.97
C VAL A 31 -7.08 11.53 22.49
N VAL A 32 -6.80 12.71 23.07
CA VAL A 32 -6.54 12.86 24.50
C VAL A 32 -7.59 13.81 25.11
N LYS A 33 -8.14 13.42 26.26
CA LYS A 33 -9.03 14.22 27.07
C LYS A 33 -8.51 14.28 28.50
N GLU A 34 -8.32 15.49 29.03
CA GLU A 34 -7.83 15.70 30.42
C GLU A 34 -6.54 14.96 30.76
N GLY A 35 -5.66 14.78 29.74
CA GLY A 35 -4.39 14.06 29.87
C GLY A 35 -4.48 12.55 29.70
N GLU A 36 -5.67 11.99 29.50
CA GLU A 36 -5.89 10.57 29.29
C GLU A 36 -6.13 10.23 27.82
N LEU A 37 -5.56 9.15 27.33
CA LEU A 37 -5.80 8.63 25.98
C LEU A 37 -7.22 8.02 25.91
N VAL A 38 -8.10 8.64 25.12
CA VAL A 38 -9.49 8.20 24.96
C VAL A 38 -9.79 7.56 23.62
N GLY A 39 -8.87 7.66 22.65
CA GLY A 39 -9.04 7.08 21.33
C GLY A 39 -7.87 7.34 20.39
N ILE A 40 -8.03 6.89 19.15
CA ILE A 40 -7.11 7.18 18.05
C ILE A 40 -7.92 7.56 16.81
N PHE A 41 -7.47 8.55 16.08
CA PHE A 41 -8.06 9.02 14.84
C PHE A 41 -7.07 8.82 13.68
N THR A 42 -7.52 8.23 12.57
CA THR A 42 -6.65 7.76 11.49
C THR A 42 -7.09 8.26 10.11
N GLU A 43 -6.20 8.20 9.11
CA GLU A 43 -6.59 8.42 7.71
C GLU A 43 -7.76 7.53 7.26
N THR A 44 -7.88 6.31 7.83
CA THR A 44 -8.99 5.42 7.51
C THR A 44 -10.33 5.98 7.96
N ASP A 45 -10.38 6.67 9.10
CA ASP A 45 -11.60 7.30 9.61
C ASP A 45 -11.99 8.49 8.71
N LEU A 46 -11.01 9.28 8.27
CA LEU A 46 -11.21 10.37 7.32
C LEU A 46 -11.77 9.87 5.98
N VAL A 47 -11.15 8.82 5.42
CA VAL A 47 -11.62 8.21 4.16
C VAL A 47 -13.00 7.58 4.32
N SER A 48 -13.29 6.97 5.48
CA SER A 48 -14.62 6.43 5.80
C SER A 48 -15.67 7.54 5.84
N TYR A 49 -15.35 8.66 6.44
CA TYR A 49 -16.22 9.83 6.43
C TYR A 49 -16.41 10.36 5.00
N PHE A 50 -15.33 10.55 4.22
CA PHE A 50 -15.42 10.99 2.82
C PHE A 50 -16.29 10.07 1.96
N ALA A 51 -16.22 8.75 2.19
CA ALA A 51 -17.02 7.75 1.50
C ALA A 51 -18.55 7.92 1.70
N THR A 52 -18.98 8.66 2.75
CA THR A 52 -20.40 8.96 3.01
C THR A 52 -20.88 10.24 2.33
N THR A 53 -19.97 11.07 1.83
CA THR A 53 -20.31 12.35 1.19
C THR A 53 -20.87 12.15 -0.23
N ASP A 54 -21.47 13.18 -0.81
CA ASP A 54 -21.87 13.22 -2.23
C ASP A 54 -20.88 14.06 -3.06
N SER A 55 -19.58 13.94 -2.78
CA SER A 55 -18.56 14.64 -3.54
C SER A 55 -18.56 14.21 -5.00
N ARG A 56 -18.53 15.19 -5.92
CA ARG A 56 -18.47 14.99 -7.37
C ARG A 56 -17.05 15.00 -7.93
N VAL A 57 -16.04 15.14 -7.07
CA VAL A 57 -14.63 15.12 -7.44
C VAL A 57 -14.29 13.83 -8.16
N GLN A 58 -13.63 13.94 -9.31
CA GLN A 58 -13.18 12.78 -10.08
C GLN A 58 -11.80 12.34 -9.64
N VAL A 59 -11.53 11.04 -9.73
CA VAL A 59 -10.25 10.42 -9.36
C VAL A 59 -9.07 11.10 -10.05
N LYS A 60 -9.17 11.36 -11.37
CA LYS A 60 -8.12 12.01 -12.16
C LYS A 60 -7.68 13.38 -11.69
N THR A 61 -8.52 14.09 -10.90
CA THR A 61 -8.19 15.43 -10.40
C THR A 61 -7.40 15.44 -9.11
N ILE A 62 -7.35 14.30 -8.43
CA ILE A 62 -6.67 14.16 -7.13
C ILE A 62 -5.67 13.00 -7.08
N MET A 63 -5.63 12.13 -8.10
CA MET A 63 -4.65 11.04 -8.16
C MET A 63 -3.22 11.57 -8.32
N THR A 64 -2.26 10.78 -7.87
CA THR A 64 -0.85 10.99 -8.19
C THR A 64 -0.54 10.32 -9.52
N ASP A 65 0.01 11.06 -10.48
CA ASP A 65 0.40 10.59 -11.83
C ASP A 65 1.85 10.06 -11.90
N SER A 66 2.65 10.36 -10.88
CA SER A 66 3.99 9.80 -10.71
C SER A 66 3.92 8.52 -9.88
N PHE A 67 4.14 7.38 -10.50
CA PHE A 67 4.09 6.06 -9.85
C PHE A 67 5.20 5.15 -10.36
N LEU A 68 5.65 4.25 -9.50
CA LEU A 68 6.67 3.25 -9.84
C LEU A 68 6.00 1.99 -10.39
N THR A 69 6.62 1.40 -11.42
CA THR A 69 6.22 0.11 -11.95
C THR A 69 7.39 -0.86 -11.94
N CYS A 70 7.09 -2.15 -11.83
CA CYS A 70 8.07 -3.21 -12.00
C CYS A 70 7.47 -4.38 -12.79
N HIS A 71 8.32 -5.22 -13.36
CA HIS A 71 7.88 -6.46 -13.99
C HIS A 71 7.69 -7.54 -12.93
N ARG A 72 6.71 -8.45 -13.13
CA ARG A 72 6.42 -9.54 -12.18
C ARG A 72 7.61 -10.42 -11.81
N HIS A 73 8.58 -10.52 -12.71
CA HIS A 73 9.81 -11.31 -12.50
C HIS A 73 11.01 -10.48 -12.00
N HIS A 74 10.83 -9.19 -11.70
CA HIS A 74 11.91 -8.44 -11.05
C HIS A 74 12.18 -9.01 -9.67
N SER A 75 13.46 -9.09 -9.29
CA SER A 75 13.82 -9.53 -7.94
C SER A 75 13.30 -8.55 -6.89
N ILE A 76 12.92 -9.09 -5.74
CA ILE A 76 12.43 -8.27 -4.62
C ILE A 76 13.45 -7.21 -4.20
N ASN A 77 14.75 -7.56 -4.22
CA ASN A 77 15.83 -6.60 -3.91
C ASN A 77 15.90 -5.44 -4.90
N HIS A 78 15.60 -5.68 -6.19
CA HIS A 78 15.51 -4.63 -7.19
C HIS A 78 14.33 -3.72 -6.91
N VAL A 79 13.15 -4.29 -6.68
CA VAL A 79 11.92 -3.55 -6.36
C VAL A 79 12.11 -2.69 -5.10
N LEU A 80 12.71 -3.23 -4.05
CA LEU A 80 13.00 -2.49 -2.82
C LEU A 80 13.91 -1.29 -3.06
N ARG A 81 15.01 -1.50 -3.78
CA ARG A 81 15.95 -0.42 -4.11
C ARG A 81 15.29 0.69 -4.92
N ASP A 82 14.46 0.32 -5.88
CA ASP A 82 13.73 1.29 -6.70
C ASP A 82 12.72 2.08 -5.84
N MET A 83 11.99 1.42 -4.93
CA MET A 83 11.09 2.08 -4.00
C MET A 83 11.83 3.04 -3.07
N GLU A 84 12.98 2.63 -2.51
CA GLU A 84 13.83 3.48 -1.65
C GLU A 84 14.38 4.69 -2.42
N THR A 85 14.94 4.45 -3.62
CA THR A 85 15.54 5.52 -4.44
C THR A 85 14.51 6.57 -4.86
N ASN A 86 13.28 6.16 -5.15
CA ASN A 86 12.20 7.06 -5.57
C ASN A 86 11.35 7.56 -4.39
N HIS A 87 11.68 7.19 -3.14
CA HIS A 87 10.92 7.54 -1.94
C HIS A 87 9.42 7.23 -2.02
N VAL A 88 9.08 6.07 -2.63
CA VAL A 88 7.71 5.60 -2.76
C VAL A 88 7.44 4.39 -1.88
N PHE A 89 6.21 4.27 -1.38
CA PHE A 89 5.78 3.20 -0.48
C PHE A 89 5.04 2.07 -1.21
N ARG A 90 4.97 2.14 -2.55
CA ARG A 90 4.25 1.16 -3.37
C ARG A 90 4.78 1.15 -4.80
N THR A 91 4.65 -0.01 -5.45
CA THR A 91 4.95 -0.17 -6.89
C THR A 91 3.88 -1.04 -7.53
N ILE A 92 3.53 -0.73 -8.78
CA ILE A 92 2.58 -1.50 -9.56
C ILE A 92 3.35 -2.56 -10.32
N VAL A 93 2.90 -3.81 -10.21
CA VAL A 93 3.48 -4.93 -10.95
C VAL A 93 2.77 -5.05 -12.28
N GLN A 94 3.54 -5.09 -13.38
CA GLN A 94 3.03 -5.18 -14.74
C GLN A 94 3.58 -6.41 -15.46
N GLU A 95 2.85 -6.86 -16.48
CA GLU A 95 3.36 -7.78 -17.49
C GLU A 95 4.08 -7.05 -18.62
N GLY A 96 4.74 -7.80 -19.51
CA GLY A 96 5.57 -7.24 -20.58
C GLY A 96 4.84 -6.33 -21.57
N ASN A 97 3.50 -6.35 -21.59
CA ASN A 97 2.64 -5.48 -22.39
C ASN A 97 2.15 -4.23 -21.62
N GLY A 98 2.64 -4.00 -20.39
CA GLY A 98 2.22 -2.88 -19.54
C GLY A 98 0.91 -3.08 -18.79
N VAL A 99 0.28 -4.24 -18.92
CA VAL A 99 -0.96 -4.56 -18.18
C VAL A 99 -0.65 -4.74 -16.70
N PRO A 100 -1.32 -4.00 -15.81
CA PRO A 100 -1.11 -4.13 -14.37
C PRO A 100 -1.71 -5.43 -13.86
N VAL A 101 -0.92 -6.21 -13.11
CA VAL A 101 -1.32 -7.53 -12.59
C VAL A 101 -1.34 -7.58 -11.07
N GLY A 102 -0.62 -6.70 -10.39
CA GLY A 102 -0.54 -6.67 -8.94
C GLY A 102 0.00 -5.35 -8.40
N ILE A 103 0.05 -5.25 -7.09
CA ILE A 103 0.66 -4.14 -6.36
C ILE A 103 1.51 -4.66 -5.21
N ILE A 104 2.67 -4.07 -5.01
CA ILE A 104 3.53 -4.30 -3.86
C ILE A 104 3.53 -3.04 -3.00
N THR A 105 3.33 -3.21 -1.71
CA THR A 105 3.37 -2.15 -0.69
C THR A 105 4.34 -2.53 0.42
N HIS A 106 4.70 -1.60 1.29
CA HIS A 106 5.50 -1.91 2.49
C HIS A 106 4.86 -2.99 3.37
N THR A 107 3.53 -3.08 3.38
CA THR A 107 2.81 -4.14 4.10
C THR A 107 3.15 -5.53 3.56
N ASN A 108 3.18 -5.68 2.22
CA ASN A 108 3.57 -6.95 1.60
C ASN A 108 4.99 -7.36 2.01
N LEU A 109 5.91 -6.38 2.05
CA LEU A 109 7.30 -6.60 2.44
C LEU A 109 7.44 -6.96 3.93
N ALA A 110 6.70 -6.26 4.81
CA ALA A 110 6.73 -6.51 6.25
C ALA A 110 6.16 -7.89 6.64
N PHE A 111 5.19 -8.38 5.88
CA PHE A 111 4.55 -9.68 6.11
C PHE A 111 5.07 -10.80 5.21
N ALA A 112 6.05 -10.54 4.35
CA ALA A 112 6.80 -11.59 3.68
C ALA A 112 7.50 -12.43 4.76
N LYS A 113 6.93 -13.59 5.06
CA LYS A 113 7.20 -14.41 6.27
C LYS A 113 8.57 -15.08 6.30
N GLU A 114 9.44 -14.82 5.34
CA GLU A 114 10.79 -15.37 5.31
C GLU A 114 11.82 -14.23 5.21
N PRO A 115 12.92 -14.29 5.94
CA PRO A 115 14.02 -13.36 5.73
C PRO A 115 14.47 -13.49 4.28
N PHE A 116 14.74 -12.36 3.62
CA PHE A 116 15.37 -12.33 2.30
C PHE A 116 16.68 -13.12 2.37
N VAL A 117 16.64 -14.37 1.95
CA VAL A 117 17.85 -15.19 1.88
C VAL A 117 18.63 -14.68 0.69
N SER A 118 19.81 -14.13 0.97
CA SER A 118 20.75 -13.72 -0.08
C SER A 118 20.96 -14.90 -1.04
N SER A 119 21.04 -14.63 -2.34
CA SER A 119 21.30 -15.63 -3.40
C SER A 119 22.57 -16.49 -3.17
N LYS A 120 23.35 -16.20 -2.12
CA LYS A 120 24.49 -17.00 -1.67
C LYS A 120 24.08 -18.21 -0.82
N ASP A 121 22.84 -18.28 -0.32
CA ASP A 121 22.33 -19.37 0.52
C ASP A 121 21.49 -20.39 -0.25
N VAL A 122 21.61 -20.43 -1.57
CA VAL A 122 21.03 -21.50 -2.38
C VAL A 122 21.75 -22.80 -2.06
N VAL A 123 21.20 -23.58 -1.14
CA VAL A 123 21.63 -24.95 -0.92
C VAL A 123 21.23 -25.75 -2.15
N MET A 124 22.20 -25.96 -3.05
CA MET A 124 22.10 -26.90 -4.17
C MET A 124 21.82 -28.29 -3.60
N VAL A 125 20.57 -28.71 -3.59
CA VAL A 125 20.22 -30.08 -3.26
C VAL A 125 20.63 -30.96 -4.40
N ARG A 126 21.85 -31.50 -4.35
CA ARG A 126 22.24 -32.61 -5.22
C ARG A 126 21.28 -33.77 -5.00
N LYS A 127 20.65 -34.24 -6.07
CA LYS A 127 19.91 -35.50 -6.12
C LYS A 127 20.88 -36.62 -5.77
N ALA A 128 20.84 -37.08 -4.54
CA ALA A 128 21.47 -38.37 -4.18
C ALA A 128 20.42 -39.45 -4.49
N GLU A 129 20.58 -40.09 -5.62
CA GLU A 129 19.98 -41.40 -5.86
C GLU A 129 20.75 -42.38 -4.99
N HIS A 130 20.15 -42.88 -3.91
CA HIS A 130 20.24 -44.23 -3.37
C HIS A 130 19.55 -44.34 -2.00
N ALA A 131 18.65 -45.29 -1.95
CA ALA A 131 18.14 -46.04 -0.78
C ALA A 131 17.48 -45.27 0.40
N GLY A 132 16.17 -45.25 0.39
CA GLY A 132 15.41 -45.79 1.54
C GLY A 132 15.26 -44.93 2.81
N VAL A 133 15.34 -43.60 2.76
CA VAL A 133 14.94 -42.76 3.90
C VAL A 133 14.00 -41.68 3.41
N GLN A 134 12.70 -41.78 3.79
CA GLN A 134 11.77 -40.66 3.67
C GLN A 134 12.21 -39.56 4.65
N LYS A 135 13.06 -38.65 4.22
CA LYS A 135 13.25 -37.36 4.89
C LYS A 135 12.15 -36.43 4.43
N ASN A 136 11.29 -36.02 5.36
CA ASN A 136 10.34 -34.92 5.17
C ASN A 136 11.11 -33.72 4.62
N ARG A 137 10.94 -33.46 3.33
CA ARG A 137 11.58 -32.36 2.61
C ARG A 137 10.74 -31.13 2.85
N HIS A 138 11.10 -30.30 3.83
CA HIS A 138 10.60 -28.94 3.89
C HIS A 138 11.22 -28.17 2.71
N VAL A 139 10.47 -28.07 1.62
CA VAL A 139 10.81 -27.15 0.53
C VAL A 139 10.50 -25.74 1.04
N ARG A 140 11.52 -25.01 1.46
CA ARG A 140 11.38 -23.58 1.70
C ARG A 140 11.21 -22.91 0.33
N LYS A 141 10.04 -22.31 0.09
CA LYS A 141 9.84 -21.44 -1.05
C LYS A 141 10.64 -20.15 -0.76
N VAL A 142 11.71 -19.92 -1.51
CA VAL A 142 12.44 -18.66 -1.44
C VAL A 142 11.63 -17.63 -2.22
N LEU A 143 11.22 -16.55 -1.59
CA LEU A 143 10.56 -15.43 -2.26
C LEU A 143 11.64 -14.65 -3.01
N GLU A 144 11.63 -14.72 -4.34
CA GLU A 144 12.72 -14.16 -5.16
C GLU A 144 12.25 -13.00 -6.04
N VAL A 145 10.99 -13.01 -6.46
CA VAL A 145 10.47 -12.09 -7.46
C VAL A 145 9.19 -11.39 -7.00
N ALA A 146 8.86 -10.31 -7.68
CA ALA A 146 7.71 -9.45 -7.37
C ALA A 146 6.39 -10.23 -7.25
N GLU A 147 6.16 -11.21 -8.14
CA GLU A 147 4.93 -12.03 -8.12
C GLU A 147 4.77 -12.89 -6.86
N ASP A 148 5.85 -13.21 -6.17
CA ASP A 148 5.78 -14.01 -4.94
C ASP A 148 5.16 -13.26 -3.76
N ILE A 149 5.18 -11.92 -3.80
CA ILE A 149 4.74 -11.06 -2.69
C ILE A 149 3.67 -10.04 -3.06
N MET A 150 3.39 -9.83 -4.35
CA MET A 150 2.38 -8.86 -4.78
C MET A 150 0.98 -9.24 -4.27
N SER A 151 0.14 -8.24 -4.03
CA SER A 151 -1.28 -8.45 -3.78
C SER A 151 -2.01 -8.61 -5.11
N GLU A 152 -2.77 -9.71 -5.23
CA GLU A 152 -3.64 -10.02 -6.37
C GLU A 152 -4.97 -10.63 -5.87
N PRO A 153 -6.10 -10.52 -6.62
CA PRO A 153 -6.21 -9.78 -7.88
C PRO A 153 -6.09 -8.27 -7.67
N LEU A 154 -5.50 -7.58 -8.64
CA LEU A 154 -5.34 -6.14 -8.59
C LEU A 154 -6.70 -5.45 -8.66
N MET A 155 -6.99 -4.62 -7.65
CA MET A 155 -8.17 -3.75 -7.66
C MET A 155 -7.80 -2.45 -8.35
N THR A 156 -8.53 -2.06 -9.40
CA THR A 156 -8.31 -0.81 -10.14
C THR A 156 -9.55 0.06 -10.14
N ILE A 157 -9.40 1.33 -10.50
CA ILE A 157 -10.51 2.27 -10.68
C ILE A 157 -10.29 3.12 -11.92
N GLY A 158 -11.35 3.43 -12.64
CA GLY A 158 -11.28 4.30 -13.81
C GLY A 158 -10.98 5.76 -13.45
N SER A 159 -10.20 6.46 -14.25
CA SER A 159 -9.80 7.86 -14.04
C SER A 159 -10.99 8.83 -13.94
N ASP A 160 -12.08 8.56 -14.61
CA ASP A 160 -13.29 9.39 -14.60
C ASP A 160 -14.28 9.02 -13.48
N SER A 161 -13.96 8.00 -12.69
CA SER A 161 -14.76 7.61 -11.52
C SER A 161 -14.78 8.72 -10.47
N ARG A 162 -15.80 8.76 -9.62
CA ARG A 162 -15.84 9.67 -8.48
C ARG A 162 -14.83 9.23 -7.41
N ALA A 163 -14.16 10.16 -6.76
CA ALA A 163 -13.25 9.90 -5.65
C ALA A 163 -13.96 9.19 -4.47
N VAL A 164 -15.25 9.46 -4.27
CA VAL A 164 -16.08 8.74 -3.29
C VAL A 164 -16.15 7.23 -3.58
N ALA A 165 -16.16 6.83 -4.86
CA ALA A 165 -16.14 5.41 -5.21
C ALA A 165 -14.78 4.77 -4.85
N ALA A 166 -13.68 5.49 -5.05
CA ALA A 166 -12.36 5.05 -4.59
C ALA A 166 -12.31 4.90 -3.06
N ALA A 167 -12.83 5.90 -2.32
CA ALA A 167 -12.91 5.84 -0.87
C ALA A 167 -13.72 4.63 -0.37
N ARG A 168 -14.89 4.39 -0.95
CA ARG A 168 -15.73 3.21 -0.62
C ARG A 168 -15.00 1.90 -0.88
N LEU A 169 -14.27 1.80 -2.00
CA LEU A 169 -13.49 0.62 -2.34
C LEU A 169 -12.35 0.40 -1.35
N MET A 170 -11.61 1.46 -1.00
CA MET A 170 -10.54 1.41 0.01
C MET A 170 -11.03 0.91 1.36
N VAL A 171 -12.16 1.45 1.85
CA VAL A 171 -12.76 1.04 3.12
C VAL A 171 -13.24 -0.42 3.05
N ALA A 172 -14.01 -0.78 2.02
CA ALA A 172 -14.58 -2.11 1.88
C ALA A 172 -13.54 -3.21 1.74
N LYS A 173 -12.42 -2.93 1.08
CA LYS A 173 -11.34 -3.88 0.81
C LYS A 173 -10.15 -3.76 1.77
N ARG A 174 -10.16 -2.76 2.67
CA ARG A 174 -9.07 -2.47 3.62
C ARG A 174 -7.73 -2.25 2.91
N ILE A 175 -7.76 -1.50 1.81
CA ILE A 175 -6.58 -1.14 1.02
C ILE A 175 -6.30 0.36 1.11
N ASP A 176 -5.03 0.74 0.99
CA ASP A 176 -4.57 2.12 1.20
C ASP A 176 -4.39 2.89 -0.10
N ALA A 177 -4.40 2.18 -1.24
CA ALA A 177 -4.25 2.77 -2.56
C ALA A 177 -4.84 1.88 -3.65
N ILE A 178 -5.23 2.51 -4.76
CA ILE A 178 -5.83 1.86 -5.92
C ILE A 178 -5.15 2.41 -7.17
N PRO A 179 -4.58 1.56 -8.05
CA PRO A 179 -4.15 1.98 -9.37
C PRO A 179 -5.31 2.52 -10.19
N VAL A 180 -5.07 3.66 -10.84
CA VAL A 180 -6.05 4.32 -11.70
C VAL A 180 -5.77 3.95 -13.14
N VAL A 181 -6.80 3.50 -13.84
CA VAL A 181 -6.68 3.04 -15.22
C VAL A 181 -7.48 3.89 -16.18
N ARG A 182 -6.98 4.00 -17.41
CA ARG A 182 -7.68 4.50 -18.58
C ARG A 182 -7.34 3.59 -19.76
N GLU A 183 -8.36 3.05 -20.44
CA GLU A 183 -8.17 2.15 -21.59
C GLU A 183 -7.16 1.01 -21.31
N GLU A 184 -7.33 0.33 -20.15
CA GLU A 184 -6.49 -0.78 -19.67
C GLU A 184 -5.06 -0.40 -19.24
N SER A 185 -4.63 0.85 -19.43
CA SER A 185 -3.32 1.34 -19.00
C SER A 185 -3.41 2.07 -17.66
N VAL A 186 -2.40 1.87 -16.81
CA VAL A 186 -2.29 2.63 -15.56
C VAL A 186 -1.88 4.06 -15.89
N VAL A 187 -2.65 5.03 -15.37
CA VAL A 187 -2.41 6.47 -15.56
C VAL A 187 -2.11 7.20 -14.25
N GLY A 188 -2.18 6.49 -13.13
CA GLY A 188 -1.90 7.06 -11.82
C GLY A 188 -2.23 6.10 -10.69
N VAL A 189 -2.11 6.59 -9.47
CA VAL A 189 -2.52 5.90 -8.24
C VAL A 189 -3.30 6.89 -7.38
N ILE A 190 -4.43 6.46 -6.82
CA ILE A 190 -5.15 7.20 -5.79
C ILE A 190 -4.95 6.50 -4.46
N SER A 191 -4.59 7.27 -3.42
CA SER A 191 -4.34 6.79 -2.06
C SER A 191 -5.28 7.44 -1.04
N LYS A 192 -5.31 6.90 0.19
CA LYS A 192 -6.00 7.55 1.32
C LYS A 192 -5.51 8.97 1.53
N THR A 193 -4.20 9.17 1.47
CA THR A 193 -3.58 10.50 1.63
C THR A 193 -4.07 11.50 0.57
N ASP A 194 -4.28 11.08 -0.69
CA ASP A 194 -4.81 11.95 -1.74
C ASP A 194 -6.25 12.39 -1.44
N ILE A 195 -7.06 11.47 -0.89
CA ILE A 195 -8.42 11.77 -0.45
C ILE A 195 -8.40 12.74 0.74
N VAL A 196 -7.53 12.51 1.72
CA VAL A 196 -7.40 13.38 2.91
C VAL A 196 -6.92 14.78 2.51
N LYS A 197 -5.94 14.90 1.61
CA LYS A 197 -5.52 16.20 1.05
C LYS A 197 -6.69 16.95 0.44
N ARG A 198 -7.52 16.27 -0.33
CA ARG A 198 -8.70 16.87 -0.97
C ARG A 198 -9.77 17.35 0.03
N MET A 199 -9.81 16.80 1.23
CA MET A 199 -10.76 17.23 2.27
C MET A 199 -10.38 18.55 2.93
N VAL A 200 -9.14 18.97 2.84
CA VAL A 200 -8.61 20.20 3.47
C VAL A 200 -8.42 21.36 2.47
N GLU A 201 -8.61 21.12 1.18
CA GLU A 201 -8.68 22.11 0.11
C GLU A 201 -10.11 22.68 -0.03
#